data_32643b9a5cdba25a0989aab120f62561
#
_entry.id   32643b9a5cdba25a0989aab120f62561
#
_cell.length_a   1.000
_cell.length_b   1.000
_cell.length_c   1.000
_cell.angle_alpha   90.00
_cell.angle_beta   90.00
_cell.angle_gamma   90.00
#
_symmetry.space_group_name_H-M   'P 1'
#
loop_
_entity.id
_entity.type
_entity.pdbx_description
1 polymer ?
#
loop_
_entity_poly.entity_id
_entity_poly.type
_entity_poly.pdbx_seq_one_letter_code
_entity_poly.pdbx_strand_id
1 'polypeptide(L)'
;AIIYLDENDQESLPDYTKYGIDFLFKYKGFSALGEYIKSTAVVPDDITQRVRNDGSISESFLVDGLQNVDGYVKGRMMLGQAYNIQMGYLFKSGYSVDTRYTHLKADENSFLNNATFYNRPNYYTIGVGKLLAKNYGAKIQASITYVDGSLGINNTQGSPIQGNEWLTRIITTISF
;
A
#
# COMPACT_ATOMS: atom_id res chain seq x y z
N ALA A 1 13.45 15.92 2.14
CA ALA A 1 12.88 15.69 3.47
C ALA A 1 12.22 16.99 3.93
N ILE A 2 11.09 16.93 4.61
CA ILE A 2 10.46 18.10 5.23
C ILE A 2 10.94 18.10 6.67
N ILE A 3 11.48 19.22 7.12
CA ILE A 3 11.91 19.43 8.50
C ILE A 3 10.84 20.25 9.20
N TYR A 4 10.41 19.83 10.37
CA TYR A 4 9.47 20.52 11.23
C TYR A 4 10.21 21.06 12.46
N LEU A 5 9.79 22.22 12.94
CA LEU A 5 10.43 22.92 14.03
C LEU A 5 9.38 23.31 15.08
N ASP A 6 9.80 23.42 16.33
CA ASP A 6 9.05 24.01 17.43
C ASP A 6 9.15 25.55 17.42
N GLU A 7 8.59 26.19 18.44
CA GLU A 7 8.65 27.65 18.62
C GLU A 7 10.06 28.23 18.87
N ASN A 8 11.02 27.37 19.22
CA ASN A 8 12.42 27.73 19.51
C ASN A 8 13.38 27.35 18.36
N ASP A 9 12.82 27.09 17.16
CA ASP A 9 13.57 26.65 15.98
C ASP A 9 14.31 25.29 16.19
N GLN A 10 13.86 24.48 17.16
CA GLN A 10 14.39 23.14 17.37
C GLN A 10 13.62 22.13 16.52
N GLU A 11 14.32 21.12 16.02
CA GLU A 11 13.72 20.06 15.23
C GLU A 11 12.72 19.26 16.06
N SER A 12 11.46 19.22 15.62
CA SER A 12 10.39 18.40 16.17
C SER A 12 9.85 17.47 15.09
N LEU A 13 9.95 16.16 15.32
CA LEU A 13 9.61 15.15 14.33
C LEU A 13 8.43 14.30 14.78
N PRO A 14 7.55 13.90 13.86
CA PRO A 14 6.49 12.96 14.19
C PRO A 14 7.07 11.59 14.53
N ASP A 15 6.53 10.97 15.58
CA ASP A 15 6.82 9.58 15.93
C ASP A 15 6.13 8.65 14.95
N TYR A 16 6.92 7.94 14.14
CA TYR A 16 6.44 6.98 13.17
C TYR A 16 6.65 5.56 13.65
N THR A 17 5.56 4.83 13.83
CA THR A 17 5.58 3.42 14.22
C THR A 17 5.07 2.55 13.09
N LYS A 18 5.84 1.52 12.74
CA LYS A 18 5.46 0.51 11.76
C LYS A 18 5.74 -0.88 12.31
N TYR A 19 4.75 -1.75 12.24
CA TYR A 19 4.91 -3.16 12.58
C TYR A 19 4.22 -4.05 11.56
N GLY A 20 4.69 -5.28 11.47
CA GLY A 20 4.11 -6.28 10.60
C GLY A 20 4.33 -7.67 11.15
N ILE A 21 3.50 -8.58 10.71
CA ILE A 21 3.60 -10.00 10.98
C ILE A 21 3.33 -10.76 9.69
N ASP A 22 4.08 -11.82 9.46
CA ASP A 22 3.87 -12.73 8.35
C ASP A 22 3.90 -14.19 8.79
N PHE A 23 3.35 -15.05 7.97
CA PHE A 23 3.47 -16.49 8.10
C PHE A 23 3.55 -17.16 6.73
N LEU A 24 4.26 -18.28 6.67
CA LEU A 24 4.34 -19.15 5.51
C LEU A 24 4.11 -20.60 5.94
N PHE A 25 3.12 -21.23 5.32
CA PHE A 25 2.82 -22.64 5.50
C PHE A 25 2.94 -23.38 4.17
N LYS A 26 3.59 -24.56 4.18
CA LYS A 26 3.70 -25.45 3.02
C LYS A 26 3.50 -26.91 3.43
N TYR A 27 2.61 -27.60 2.72
CA TYR A 27 2.36 -29.01 2.98
C TYR A 27 1.83 -29.73 1.73
N LYS A 28 2.53 -30.77 1.27
CA LYS A 28 2.11 -31.68 0.17
C LYS A 28 1.57 -30.96 -1.07
N GLY A 29 2.26 -29.93 -1.54
CA GLY A 29 1.87 -29.14 -2.71
C GLY A 29 0.98 -27.94 -2.38
N PHE A 30 0.35 -27.89 -1.22
CA PHE A 30 -0.35 -26.70 -0.74
C PHE A 30 0.63 -25.69 -0.15
N SER A 31 0.37 -24.42 -0.39
CA SER A 31 1.09 -23.30 0.25
C SER A 31 0.09 -22.22 0.66
N ALA A 32 0.35 -21.59 1.80
CA ALA A 32 -0.38 -20.42 2.27
C ALA A 32 0.63 -19.40 2.80
N LEU A 33 0.47 -18.16 2.39
CA LEU A 33 1.21 -16.98 2.86
C LEU A 33 0.20 -15.99 3.41
N GLY A 34 0.47 -15.42 4.58
CA GLY A 34 -0.28 -14.30 5.11
C GLY A 34 0.69 -13.23 5.61
N GLU A 35 0.33 -11.97 5.36
CA GLU A 35 1.09 -10.80 5.79
C GLU A 35 0.11 -9.75 6.30
N TYR A 36 0.46 -9.11 7.40
CA TYR A 36 -0.24 -7.93 7.93
C TYR A 36 0.77 -6.86 8.27
N ILE A 37 0.46 -5.62 7.91
CA ILE A 37 1.29 -4.47 8.22
C ILE A 37 0.41 -3.32 8.70
N LYS A 38 0.88 -2.57 9.69
CA LYS A 38 0.25 -1.34 10.14
C LYS A 38 1.30 -0.27 10.37
N SER A 39 0.99 0.95 9.93
CA SER A 39 1.78 2.15 10.19
C SER A 39 0.91 3.23 10.78
N THR A 40 1.41 3.88 11.82
CA THR A 40 0.78 5.00 12.53
C THR A 40 1.79 6.09 12.79
N ALA A 41 1.32 7.32 12.96
CA ALA A 41 2.16 8.42 13.37
C ALA A 41 1.46 9.22 14.48
N VAL A 42 2.26 9.69 15.43
CA VAL A 42 1.87 10.70 16.41
C VAL A 42 2.62 11.98 16.06
N VAL A 43 1.87 13.05 15.84
CA VAL A 43 2.45 14.36 15.51
C VAL A 43 2.56 15.12 16.83
N PRO A 44 3.76 15.58 17.23
CA PRO A 44 3.96 16.39 18.41
C PRO A 44 3.16 17.71 18.35
N ASP A 45 2.63 18.13 19.48
CA ASP A 45 1.83 19.36 19.58
C ASP A 45 2.71 20.64 19.50
N ASP A 46 4.01 20.50 19.67
CA ASP A 46 4.99 21.60 19.64
C ASP A 46 5.44 21.98 18.22
N ILE A 47 5.02 21.27 17.20
CA ILE A 47 5.31 21.65 15.81
C ILE A 47 4.53 22.93 15.47
N THR A 48 5.27 24.03 15.27
CA THR A 48 4.73 25.33 14.89
C THR A 48 5.20 25.81 13.53
N GLN A 49 6.31 25.26 13.03
CA GLN A 49 6.98 25.72 11.83
C GLN A 49 7.44 24.55 10.94
N ARG A 50 7.65 24.82 9.66
CA ARG A 50 8.24 23.88 8.72
C ARG A 50 9.24 24.57 7.80
N VAL A 51 10.32 23.88 7.48
CA VAL A 51 11.28 24.34 6.49
C VAL A 51 10.83 23.93 5.10
N ARG A 52 10.73 24.86 4.16
CA ARG A 52 10.42 24.61 2.76
C ARG A 52 11.67 24.17 1.98
N ASN A 53 11.47 23.67 0.77
CA ASN A 53 12.56 23.19 -0.10
C ASN A 53 13.56 24.32 -0.49
N ASP A 54 13.15 25.57 -0.44
CA ASP A 54 14.00 26.76 -0.68
C ASP A 54 14.70 27.25 0.59
N GLY A 55 14.54 26.56 1.72
CA GLY A 55 15.10 26.91 3.02
C GLY A 55 14.28 27.95 3.80
N SER A 56 13.20 28.48 3.24
CA SER A 56 12.34 29.41 3.97
C SER A 56 11.50 28.71 5.03
N ILE A 57 11.24 29.41 6.15
CA ILE A 57 10.36 28.92 7.22
C ILE A 57 8.91 29.32 6.94
N SER A 58 7.98 28.48 7.31
CA SER A 58 6.55 28.71 7.14
C SER A 58 5.78 28.12 8.32
N GLU A 59 4.87 28.90 8.89
CA GLU A 59 3.90 28.49 9.94
C GLU A 59 2.58 27.99 9.34
N SER A 60 2.48 27.91 8.01
CA SER A 60 1.24 27.52 7.34
C SER A 60 1.14 26.01 7.18
N PHE A 61 0.17 25.39 7.84
CA PHE A 61 -0.17 23.97 7.78
C PHE A 61 -1.62 23.79 7.32
N LEU A 62 -1.97 24.34 6.15
CA LEU A 62 -3.33 24.34 5.67
C LEU A 62 -3.76 22.98 5.10
N VAL A 63 -4.88 22.48 5.59
CA VAL A 63 -5.65 21.34 5.07
C VAL A 63 -7.06 21.84 4.82
N ASP A 64 -7.55 21.76 3.60
CA ASP A 64 -8.86 22.26 3.18
C ASP A 64 -9.13 23.73 3.58
N GLY A 65 -8.07 24.55 3.56
CA GLY A 65 -8.13 25.97 3.91
C GLY A 65 -8.07 26.30 5.41
N LEU A 66 -8.01 25.29 6.28
CA LEU A 66 -7.91 25.45 7.72
C LEU A 66 -6.52 25.05 8.23
N GLN A 67 -6.03 25.76 9.25
CA GLN A 67 -4.78 25.41 9.94
C GLN A 67 -4.96 24.10 10.69
N ASN A 68 -4.21 23.08 10.30
CA ASN A 68 -4.27 21.74 10.88
C ASN A 68 -2.89 21.07 10.76
N VAL A 69 -2.07 21.18 11.79
CA VAL A 69 -0.70 20.64 11.82
C VAL A 69 -0.71 19.12 11.68
N ASP A 70 -1.54 18.43 12.49
CA ASP A 70 -1.65 16.97 12.50
C ASP A 70 -2.02 16.43 11.10
N GLY A 71 -3.12 16.91 10.53
CA GLY A 71 -3.56 16.50 9.19
C GLY A 71 -2.57 16.85 8.10
N TYR A 72 -1.88 18.00 8.21
CA TYR A 72 -0.86 18.40 7.23
C TYR A 72 0.35 17.48 7.24
N VAL A 73 0.85 17.10 8.42
CA VAL A 73 2.00 16.22 8.60
C VAL A 73 1.64 14.80 8.18
N LYS A 74 0.54 14.25 8.68
CA LYS A 74 0.03 12.91 8.33
C LYS A 74 -0.28 12.78 6.84
N GLY A 75 -0.79 13.85 6.20
CA GLY A 75 -1.05 13.90 4.76
C GLY A 75 0.19 13.72 3.88
N ARG A 76 1.38 13.68 4.45
CA ARG A 76 2.66 13.41 3.77
C ARG A 76 3.27 12.07 4.15
N MET A 77 2.58 11.29 4.97
CA MET A 77 3.03 9.99 5.46
C MET A 77 2.13 8.88 4.92
N MET A 78 2.72 7.71 4.70
CA MET A 78 1.98 6.50 4.31
C MET A 78 1.51 5.79 5.58
N LEU A 79 0.31 6.15 6.05
CA LEU A 79 -0.30 5.61 7.26
C LEU A 79 -1.49 4.74 6.93
N GLY A 80 -1.74 3.74 7.76
CA GLY A 80 -2.86 2.82 7.62
C GLY A 80 -2.45 1.39 7.86
N GLN A 81 -3.25 0.48 7.36
CA GLN A 81 -3.01 -0.96 7.50
C GLN A 81 -3.29 -1.70 6.21
N ALA A 82 -2.57 -2.79 6.01
CA ALA A 82 -2.75 -3.68 4.88
C ALA A 82 -2.61 -5.13 5.31
N TYR A 83 -3.30 -6.01 4.63
CA TYR A 83 -3.07 -7.44 4.74
C TYR A 83 -3.12 -8.10 3.36
N ASN A 84 -2.36 -9.18 3.25
CA ASN A 84 -2.25 -10.00 2.07
C ASN A 84 -2.38 -11.46 2.47
N ILE A 85 -3.27 -12.19 1.79
CA ILE A 85 -3.43 -13.62 1.97
C ILE A 85 -3.31 -14.27 0.60
N GLN A 86 -2.37 -15.18 0.48
CA GLN A 86 -2.14 -15.95 -0.74
C GLN A 86 -2.23 -17.45 -0.43
N MET A 87 -2.91 -18.20 -1.28
CA MET A 87 -2.99 -19.65 -1.22
C MET A 87 -2.68 -20.22 -2.59
N GLY A 88 -2.02 -21.36 -2.61
CA GLY A 88 -1.68 -22.03 -3.87
C GLY A 88 -1.58 -23.54 -3.70
N TYR A 89 -1.76 -24.24 -4.81
CA TYR A 89 -1.56 -25.68 -4.89
C TYR A 89 -0.74 -26.05 -6.13
N LEU A 90 0.35 -26.77 -5.90
CA LEU A 90 1.18 -27.36 -6.93
C LEU A 90 0.84 -28.84 -7.10
N PHE A 91 0.28 -29.19 -8.25
CA PHE A 91 -0.02 -30.56 -8.64
C PHE A 91 1.23 -31.35 -9.01
N LYS A 92 1.20 -32.67 -8.84
CA LYS A 92 2.31 -33.55 -9.24
C LYS A 92 2.62 -33.47 -10.74
N SER A 93 1.68 -33.05 -11.55
CA SER A 93 1.85 -32.81 -13.00
C SER A 93 2.65 -31.56 -13.32
N GLY A 94 3.05 -30.75 -12.30
CA GLY A 94 3.78 -29.49 -12.45
C GLY A 94 2.89 -28.29 -12.82
N TYR A 95 1.57 -28.44 -12.83
CA TYR A 95 0.66 -27.29 -12.87
C TYR A 95 0.49 -26.71 -11.46
N SER A 96 0.23 -25.41 -11.37
CA SER A 96 -0.17 -24.74 -10.14
C SER A 96 -1.40 -23.87 -10.35
N VAL A 97 -2.15 -23.69 -9.27
CA VAL A 97 -3.24 -22.71 -9.18
C VAL A 97 -2.98 -21.89 -7.92
N ASP A 98 -3.09 -20.58 -8.03
CA ASP A 98 -2.87 -19.64 -6.93
C ASP A 98 -4.02 -18.67 -6.83
N THR A 99 -4.34 -18.25 -5.61
CA THR A 99 -5.24 -17.13 -5.35
C THR A 99 -4.58 -16.17 -4.37
N ARG A 100 -4.86 -14.87 -4.52
CA ARG A 100 -4.41 -13.85 -3.58
C ARG A 100 -5.48 -12.81 -3.36
N TYR A 101 -5.67 -12.43 -2.11
CA TYR A 101 -6.43 -11.26 -1.73
C TYR A 101 -5.53 -10.29 -0.97
N THR A 102 -5.52 -9.04 -1.41
CA THR A 102 -4.80 -7.94 -0.75
C THR A 102 -5.80 -6.85 -0.42
N HIS A 103 -5.74 -6.35 0.81
CA HIS A 103 -6.56 -5.24 1.27
C HIS A 103 -5.68 -4.15 1.85
N LEU A 104 -5.95 -2.90 1.48
CA LEU A 104 -5.33 -1.69 2.01
C LEU A 104 -6.42 -0.80 2.60
N LYS A 105 -6.29 -0.45 3.87
CA LYS A 105 -7.08 0.59 4.52
C LYS A 105 -6.16 1.74 4.90
N ALA A 106 -6.19 2.81 4.11
CA ALA A 106 -5.47 4.04 4.42
C ALA A 106 -6.04 4.69 5.69
N ASP A 107 -5.19 5.38 6.44
CA ASP A 107 -5.63 6.35 7.45
C ASP A 107 -6.29 7.55 6.73
N GLU A 108 -7.34 8.13 7.30
CA GLU A 108 -8.11 9.22 6.69
C GLU A 108 -7.25 10.46 6.38
N ASN A 109 -6.24 10.73 7.20
CA ASN A 109 -5.30 11.84 7.03
C ASN A 109 -4.05 11.46 6.22
N SER A 110 -3.90 10.20 5.81
CA SER A 110 -2.72 9.72 5.10
C SER A 110 -2.66 10.24 3.67
N PHE A 111 -1.44 10.41 3.17
CA PHE A 111 -1.16 10.59 1.75
C PHE A 111 -1.85 9.56 0.84
N LEU A 112 -2.03 8.33 1.30
CA LEU A 112 -2.71 7.26 0.56
C LEU A 112 -4.21 7.52 0.39
N ASN A 113 -4.80 8.37 1.21
CA ASN A 113 -6.21 8.74 1.14
C ASN A 113 -6.45 10.09 0.41
N ASN A 114 -5.43 10.63 -0.24
CA ASN A 114 -5.53 11.87 -0.99
C ASN A 114 -6.33 11.66 -2.28
N ALA A 115 -7.27 12.57 -2.57
CA ALA A 115 -8.09 12.57 -3.80
C ALA A 115 -7.28 12.65 -5.11
N THR A 116 -6.02 13.06 -5.05
CA THR A 116 -5.12 13.10 -6.22
C THR A 116 -4.65 11.72 -6.65
N PHE A 117 -4.74 10.71 -5.78
CA PHE A 117 -4.30 9.34 -6.03
C PHE A 117 -5.49 8.37 -6.06
N TYR A 118 -5.33 7.26 -6.78
CA TYR A 118 -6.32 6.19 -6.80
C TYR A 118 -6.41 5.54 -5.42
N ASN A 119 -7.60 5.53 -4.84
CA ASN A 119 -7.90 4.72 -3.68
C ASN A 119 -8.27 3.31 -4.15
N ARG A 120 -7.40 2.33 -3.91
CA ARG A 120 -7.52 0.94 -4.36
C ARG A 120 -7.46 0.02 -3.15
N PRO A 121 -8.57 -0.15 -2.42
CA PRO A 121 -8.55 -0.92 -1.18
C PRO A 121 -8.43 -2.43 -1.39
N ASN A 122 -8.92 -2.98 -2.51
CA ASN A 122 -9.04 -4.42 -2.68
C ASN A 122 -8.43 -4.91 -4.00
N TYR A 123 -7.67 -6.00 -3.90
CA TYR A 123 -7.08 -6.70 -5.03
C TYR A 123 -7.41 -8.19 -4.94
N TYR A 124 -8.05 -8.73 -5.94
CA TYR A 124 -8.41 -10.14 -6.04
C TYR A 124 -7.65 -10.75 -7.21
N THR A 125 -6.76 -11.68 -6.94
CA THR A 125 -5.92 -12.30 -7.98
C THR A 125 -6.19 -13.79 -8.04
N ILE A 126 -6.28 -14.32 -9.25
CA ILE A 126 -6.19 -15.74 -9.54
C ILE A 126 -5.06 -15.97 -10.54
N GLY A 127 -4.28 -17.00 -10.32
CA GLY A 127 -3.15 -17.36 -11.17
C GLY A 127 -3.10 -18.85 -11.48
N VAL A 128 -2.49 -19.17 -12.60
CA VAL A 128 -2.15 -20.52 -13.00
C VAL A 128 -0.69 -20.57 -13.44
N GLY A 129 -0.02 -21.68 -13.18
CA GLY A 129 1.36 -21.86 -13.56
C GLY A 129 1.64 -23.23 -14.11
N LYS A 130 2.73 -23.35 -14.87
CA LYS A 130 3.28 -24.60 -15.34
C LYS A 130 4.78 -24.62 -15.17
N LEU A 131 5.29 -25.62 -14.46
CA LEU A 131 6.70 -25.95 -14.44
C LEU A 131 7.06 -26.66 -15.76
N LEU A 132 8.00 -26.10 -16.50
CA LEU A 132 8.46 -26.64 -17.79
C LEU A 132 9.64 -27.59 -17.62
N ALA A 133 10.39 -27.47 -16.51
CA ALA A 133 11.51 -28.31 -16.17
C ALA A 133 11.37 -28.93 -14.78
N LYS A 134 11.84 -30.17 -14.61
CA LYS A 134 11.75 -30.91 -13.33
C LYS A 134 12.52 -30.28 -12.18
N ASN A 135 13.52 -29.47 -12.47
CA ASN A 135 14.38 -28.79 -11.50
C ASN A 135 13.94 -27.36 -11.16
N TYR A 136 12.72 -26.99 -11.48
CA TYR A 136 12.20 -25.62 -11.33
C TYR A 136 12.95 -24.54 -12.14
N GLY A 137 13.85 -24.95 -13.04
CA GLY A 137 14.64 -24.04 -13.86
C GLY A 137 13.85 -23.27 -14.91
N ALA A 138 12.65 -23.72 -15.27
CA ALA A 138 11.78 -23.01 -16.20
C ALA A 138 10.32 -23.13 -15.80
N LYS A 139 9.60 -22.00 -15.83
CA LYS A 139 8.16 -21.94 -15.55
C LYS A 139 7.47 -20.85 -16.37
N ILE A 140 6.20 -21.08 -16.67
CA ILE A 140 5.28 -20.07 -17.19
C ILE A 140 4.18 -19.87 -16.16
N GLN A 141 3.79 -18.62 -15.91
CA GLN A 141 2.70 -18.23 -15.01
C GLN A 141 1.82 -17.20 -15.72
N ALA A 142 0.52 -17.34 -15.56
CA ALA A 142 -0.46 -16.35 -15.98
C ALA A 142 -1.36 -15.99 -14.80
N SER A 143 -1.68 -14.73 -14.64
CA SER A 143 -2.60 -14.27 -13.59
C SER A 143 -3.50 -13.15 -14.08
N ILE A 144 -4.68 -13.08 -13.49
CA ILE A 144 -5.61 -11.98 -13.65
C ILE A 144 -5.93 -11.42 -12.27
N THR A 145 -5.91 -10.11 -12.16
CA THR A 145 -6.23 -9.37 -10.93
C THR A 145 -7.37 -8.42 -11.21
N TYR A 146 -8.43 -8.51 -10.43
CA TYR A 146 -9.45 -7.48 -10.32
C TYR A 146 -9.06 -6.51 -9.20
N VAL A 147 -9.02 -5.23 -9.52
CA VAL A 147 -8.76 -4.14 -8.57
C VAL A 147 -10.06 -3.38 -8.36
N ASP A 148 -10.56 -3.45 -7.14
CA ASP A 148 -11.71 -2.65 -6.70
C ASP A 148 -11.17 -1.34 -6.10
N GLY A 149 -11.55 -0.23 -6.69
CA GLY A 149 -11.01 1.06 -6.30
C GLY A 149 -11.85 2.25 -6.78
N SER A 150 -11.38 3.44 -6.42
CA SER A 150 -11.93 4.70 -6.90
C SER A 150 -10.85 5.53 -7.59
N LEU A 151 -11.25 6.48 -8.43
CA LEU A 151 -10.33 7.41 -9.09
C LEU A 151 -9.78 8.49 -8.14
N GLY A 152 -10.20 8.52 -6.88
CA GLY A 152 -9.81 9.55 -5.92
C GLY A 152 -10.43 10.92 -6.18
N ILE A 153 -11.38 11.00 -7.12
CA ILE A 153 -12.17 12.19 -7.42
C ILE A 153 -13.65 11.88 -7.25
N ASN A 154 -14.43 12.91 -6.94
CA ASN A 154 -15.88 12.80 -6.83
C ASN A 154 -16.55 13.26 -8.12
N ASN A 155 -17.73 12.69 -8.40
CA ASN A 155 -18.63 13.20 -9.42
C ASN A 155 -19.29 14.52 -8.97
N THR A 156 -20.11 15.13 -9.83
CA THR A 156 -20.83 16.40 -9.54
C THR A 156 -21.81 16.29 -8.35
N GLN A 157 -22.14 15.08 -7.92
CA GLN A 157 -23.03 14.79 -6.77
C GLN A 157 -22.25 14.50 -5.48
N GLY A 158 -20.91 14.62 -5.48
CA GLY A 158 -20.06 14.37 -4.34
C GLY A 158 -19.75 12.89 -4.06
N SER A 159 -20.19 11.97 -4.93
CA SER A 159 -19.91 10.53 -4.78
C SER A 159 -18.60 10.15 -5.45
N PRO A 160 -17.79 9.24 -4.84
CA PRO A 160 -16.55 8.75 -5.45
C PRO A 160 -16.81 8.09 -6.83
N ILE A 161 -15.98 8.42 -7.80
CA ILE A 161 -16.02 7.77 -9.11
C ILE A 161 -15.28 6.44 -8.99
N GLN A 162 -15.93 5.36 -9.44
CA GLN A 162 -15.29 4.04 -9.47
C GLN A 162 -14.15 4.00 -10.46
N GLY A 163 -13.05 3.37 -10.04
CA GLY A 163 -11.83 3.18 -10.84
C GLY A 163 -11.41 1.72 -10.88
N ASN A 164 -12.39 0.81 -11.06
CA ASN A 164 -12.14 -0.61 -11.10
C ASN A 164 -11.32 -1.00 -12.33
N GLU A 165 -10.35 -1.89 -12.16
CA GLU A 165 -9.43 -2.31 -13.20
C GLU A 165 -9.26 -3.82 -13.26
N TRP A 166 -8.94 -4.31 -14.45
CA TRP A 166 -8.47 -5.67 -14.68
C TRP A 166 -7.02 -5.64 -15.15
N LEU A 167 -6.16 -6.35 -14.42
CA LEU A 167 -4.75 -6.47 -14.74
C LEU A 167 -4.45 -7.92 -15.11
N THR A 168 -3.93 -8.14 -16.32
CA THR A 168 -3.48 -9.46 -16.75
C THR A 168 -1.97 -9.48 -16.84
N ARG A 169 -1.33 -10.54 -16.31
CA ARG A 169 0.11 -10.71 -16.33
C ARG A 169 0.47 -12.11 -16.79
N ILE A 170 1.45 -12.20 -17.69
CA ILE A 170 2.10 -13.45 -18.09
C ILE A 170 3.60 -13.30 -17.79
N ILE A 171 4.17 -14.27 -17.09
CA ILE A 171 5.57 -14.28 -16.70
C ILE A 171 6.19 -15.62 -17.14
N THR A 172 7.31 -15.54 -17.84
CA THR A 172 8.19 -16.68 -18.09
C THR A 172 9.46 -16.49 -17.28
N THR A 173 9.83 -17.50 -16.50
CA THR A 173 11.07 -17.51 -15.72
C THR A 173 11.95 -18.65 -16.22
N ILE A 174 13.22 -18.36 -16.48
CA ILE A 174 14.25 -19.34 -16.85
C ILE A 174 15.43 -19.11 -15.91
N SER A 175 15.89 -20.18 -15.24
CA SER A 175 17.08 -20.16 -14.36
C SER A 175 18.15 -21.04 -14.97
N PHE A 176 19.40 -20.56 -15.00
CA PHE A 176 20.58 -21.26 -15.55
C PHE A 176 21.47 -21.72 -14.42
#